data_709c6a2300c935a2c199631c78628b8f
#
_entry.id   709c6a2300c935a2c199631c78628b8f
#
_cell.length_a   1.000
_cell.length_b   1.000
_cell.length_c   1.000
_cell.angle_alpha   90.00
_cell.angle_beta   90.00
_cell.angle_gamma   90.00
#
_symmetry.space_group_name_H-M   'P 1'
#
loop_
_entity.id
_entity.type
_entity.pdbx_description
1 polymer ?
#
loop_
_entity_poly.entity_id
_entity_poly.type
_entity_poly.pdbx_seq_one_letter_code
_entity_poly.pdbx_strand_id
1 'polypeptide(L)'
;RECVVFGKGNKEREVYFNARTKIHLKQYLESRTDDNPALFVSIAKPHNRLKISGVELRLRQLGRKVSIHKVHPHKFRRTLATMAIDKGMPIEQVQKLLGHVKIDTTMHYAMVNQNNVKMAHRKYIG
;
A
#
# COMPACT_ATOMS: atom_id res chain seq x y z
N ARG A 1 5.17 -4.17 -13.91
CA ARG A 1 5.13 -3.47 -12.62
C ARG A 1 4.15 -4.15 -11.66
N GLU A 2 4.35 -5.43 -11.53
CA GLU A 2 3.58 -6.31 -10.67
C GLU A 2 4.49 -7.36 -10.05
N CYS A 3 4.09 -7.88 -8.92
CA CYS A 3 4.73 -9.02 -8.30
C CYS A 3 3.72 -9.81 -7.46
N VAL A 4 4.07 -11.04 -7.16
CA VAL A 4 3.27 -11.90 -6.30
C VAL A 4 3.85 -11.85 -4.89
N VAL A 5 2.98 -11.67 -3.92
CA VAL A 5 3.34 -11.70 -2.49
C VAL A 5 2.51 -12.73 -1.75
N PHE A 6 3.07 -13.25 -0.67
CA PHE A 6 2.34 -14.11 0.25
C PHE A 6 1.73 -13.26 1.35
N GLY A 7 0.41 -13.26 1.41
CA GLY A 7 -0.34 -12.55 2.43
C GLY A 7 -0.65 -13.41 3.65
N LYS A 8 -1.52 -12.89 4.49
CA LYS A 8 -2.02 -13.58 5.67
C LYS A 8 -2.64 -14.93 5.30
N GLY A 9 -2.28 -15.98 6.04
CA GLY A 9 -2.73 -17.35 5.74
C GLY A 9 -1.99 -18.01 4.57
N ASN A 10 -0.81 -17.51 4.22
CA ASN A 10 0.05 -18.03 3.15
C ASN A 10 -0.64 -18.04 1.77
N LYS A 11 -1.55 -17.10 1.54
CA LYS A 11 -2.23 -16.94 0.26
C LYS A 11 -1.43 -16.02 -0.65
N GLU A 12 -1.23 -16.45 -1.89
CA GLU A 12 -0.63 -15.63 -2.93
C GLU A 12 -1.58 -14.52 -3.37
N ARG A 13 -1.00 -13.37 -3.66
CA ARG A 13 -1.76 -12.27 -4.24
C ARG A 13 -0.84 -11.41 -5.09
N GLU A 14 -1.37 -10.91 -6.20
CA GLU A 14 -0.67 -9.94 -7.02
C GLU A 14 -0.76 -8.55 -6.41
N VAL A 15 0.36 -7.84 -6.43
CA VAL A 15 0.43 -6.43 -6.03
C VAL A 15 1.05 -5.62 -7.17
N TYR A 16 0.68 -4.36 -7.24
CA TYR A 16 1.05 -3.47 -8.33
C TYR A 16 1.81 -2.25 -7.80
N PHE A 17 2.69 -1.73 -8.61
CA PHE A 17 3.44 -0.52 -8.27
C PHE A 17 3.64 0.36 -9.51
N ASN A 18 3.69 1.67 -9.29
CA ASN A 18 3.82 2.65 -10.37
C ASN A 18 5.28 2.81 -10.82
N ALA A 19 5.48 3.64 -11.84
CA ALA A 19 6.81 3.87 -12.42
C ALA A 19 7.79 4.50 -11.42
N ARG A 20 7.32 5.43 -10.57
CA ARG A 20 8.14 6.05 -9.53
C ARG A 20 8.65 5.02 -8.52
N THR A 21 7.77 4.16 -8.05
CA THR A 21 8.12 3.07 -7.13
C THR A 21 9.13 2.11 -7.77
N LYS A 22 8.96 1.80 -9.05
CA LYS A 22 9.91 0.96 -9.79
C LYS A 22 11.32 1.55 -9.78
N ILE A 23 11.44 2.84 -10.05
CA ILE A 23 12.74 3.55 -10.04
C ILE A 23 13.40 3.47 -8.66
N HIS A 24 12.66 3.78 -7.60
CA HIS A 24 13.18 3.72 -6.24
C HIS A 24 13.55 2.31 -5.80
N LEU A 25 12.73 1.33 -6.16
CA LEU A 25 13.01 -0.09 -5.86
C LEU A 25 14.29 -0.55 -6.56
N LYS A 26 14.47 -0.18 -7.83
CA LYS A 26 15.68 -0.48 -8.59
C LYS A 26 16.92 0.14 -7.94
N GLN A 27 16.87 1.42 -7.60
CA GLN A 27 17.97 2.11 -6.92
C GLN A 27 18.30 1.45 -5.58
N TYR A 28 17.29 1.09 -4.81
CA TYR A 28 17.47 0.37 -3.55
C TYR A 28 18.18 -0.97 -3.75
N LEU A 29 17.73 -1.79 -4.69
CA LEU A 29 18.33 -3.09 -4.97
C LEU A 29 19.79 -2.96 -5.44
N GLU A 30 20.09 -1.97 -6.27
CA GLU A 30 21.45 -1.69 -6.76
C GLU A 30 22.38 -1.23 -5.63
N SER A 31 21.84 -0.58 -4.60
CA SER A 31 22.62 -0.10 -3.45
C SER A 31 22.94 -1.18 -2.42
N ARG A 32 22.30 -2.34 -2.50
CA ARG A 32 22.50 -3.44 -1.55
C ARG A 32 23.85 -4.10 -1.74
N THR A 33 24.49 -4.45 -0.61
CA THR A 33 25.78 -5.14 -0.57
C THR A 33 25.70 -6.50 0.14
N ASP A 34 24.49 -6.90 0.58
CA ASP A 34 24.24 -8.16 1.28
C ASP A 34 23.68 -9.21 0.31
N ASP A 35 23.63 -10.46 0.75
CA ASP A 35 23.11 -11.64 0.02
C ASP A 35 21.82 -12.18 0.64
N ASN A 36 21.15 -11.40 1.51
CA ASN A 36 19.90 -11.81 2.12
C ASN A 36 18.82 -11.96 1.06
N PRO A 37 18.09 -13.10 1.00
CA PRO A 37 17.03 -13.30 -0.01
C PRO A 37 15.80 -12.43 0.22
N ALA A 38 15.65 -11.79 1.39
CA ALA A 38 14.54 -10.89 1.66
C ALA A 38 14.59 -9.65 0.76
N LEU A 39 13.44 -9.22 0.25
CA LEU A 39 13.37 -7.98 -0.54
C LEU A 39 13.80 -6.77 0.28
N PHE A 40 13.33 -6.65 1.50
CA PHE A 40 13.71 -5.54 2.38
C PHE A 40 14.54 -6.01 3.56
N VAL A 41 15.66 -5.35 3.76
CA VAL A 41 16.60 -5.65 4.84
C VAL A 41 16.90 -4.41 5.68
N SER A 42 17.36 -4.65 6.90
CA SER A 42 17.81 -3.58 7.78
C SER A 42 19.06 -2.89 7.21
N ILE A 43 19.15 -1.57 7.38
CA ILE A 43 20.34 -0.79 7.00
C ILE A 43 21.54 -1.17 7.89
N ALA A 44 21.28 -1.44 9.16
CA ALA A 44 22.32 -1.85 10.10
C ALA A 44 22.78 -3.28 9.82
N LYS A 45 24.10 -3.51 9.88
CA LYS A 45 24.67 -4.86 9.79
C LYS A 45 24.16 -5.73 10.95
N PRO A 46 23.87 -7.01 10.71
CA PRO A 46 24.20 -7.82 9.51
C PRO A 46 23.15 -7.79 8.38
N HIS A 47 22.37 -6.77 8.22
CA HIS A 47 21.34 -6.61 7.16
C HIS A 47 20.31 -7.74 7.17
N ASN A 48 19.72 -7.99 8.33
CA ASN A 48 18.65 -8.96 8.49
C ASN A 48 17.36 -8.52 7.79
N ARG A 49 16.51 -9.47 7.49
CA ARG A 49 15.16 -9.20 6.97
C ARG A 49 14.48 -8.12 7.81
N LEU A 50 13.95 -7.11 7.14
CA LEU A 50 13.18 -6.05 7.80
C LEU A 50 11.87 -6.63 8.33
N LYS A 51 11.62 -6.48 9.61
CA LYS A 51 10.39 -6.94 10.27
C LYS A 51 9.35 -5.83 10.30
N ILE A 52 8.10 -6.20 10.58
CA ILE A 52 6.97 -5.27 10.71
C ILE A 52 7.28 -4.14 11.71
N SER A 53 7.84 -4.50 12.87
CA SER A 53 8.24 -3.53 13.89
C SER A 53 9.25 -2.50 13.38
N GLY A 54 10.17 -2.90 12.53
CA GLY A 54 11.15 -2.01 11.91
C GLY A 54 10.51 -1.01 10.96
N VAL A 55 9.56 -1.46 10.15
CA VAL A 55 8.77 -0.59 9.26
C VAL A 55 7.96 0.43 10.07
N GLU A 56 7.26 -0.05 11.10
CA GLU A 56 6.45 0.80 11.98
C GLU A 56 7.30 1.86 12.69
N LEU A 57 8.46 1.47 13.20
CA LEU A 57 9.39 2.41 13.85
C LEU A 57 9.84 3.49 12.86
N ARG A 58 10.22 3.08 11.65
CA ARG A 58 10.68 4.03 10.62
C ARG A 58 9.58 5.02 10.23
N LEU A 59 8.36 4.54 10.06
CA LEU A 59 7.22 5.41 9.75
C LEU A 59 6.93 6.41 10.87
N ARG A 60 7.02 5.98 12.13
CA ARG A 60 6.89 6.90 13.28
C ARG A 60 7.96 7.98 13.28
N GLN A 61 9.21 7.60 13.01
CA GLN A 61 10.32 8.56 12.92
C GLN A 61 10.11 9.58 11.81
N LEU A 62 9.68 9.12 10.64
CA LEU A 62 9.36 10.00 9.51
C LEU A 62 8.19 10.93 9.83
N GLY A 63 7.15 10.41 10.49
CA GLY A 63 6.02 11.21 10.93
C GLY A 63 6.43 12.33 11.88
N ARG A 64 7.31 12.04 12.85
CA ARG A 64 7.85 13.05 13.77
C ARG A 64 8.60 14.18 13.06
N LYS A 65 9.37 13.82 12.02
CA LYS A 65 10.11 14.82 11.23
C LYS A 65 9.21 15.83 10.52
N VAL A 66 8.00 15.44 10.18
CA VAL A 66 7.02 16.30 9.49
C VAL A 66 5.85 16.68 10.38
N SER A 67 5.96 16.46 11.68
CA SER A 67 4.93 16.79 12.69
C SER A 67 3.58 16.13 12.45
N ILE A 68 3.58 14.91 11.92
CA ILE A 68 2.39 14.09 11.73
C ILE A 68 2.39 12.98 12.77
N HIS A 69 1.30 12.91 13.55
CA HIS A 69 1.12 11.90 14.59
C HIS A 69 0.64 10.55 14.02
N LYS A 70 1.03 9.48 14.70
CA LYS A 70 0.51 8.12 14.47
C LYS A 70 0.65 7.66 13.02
N VAL A 71 1.81 7.88 12.42
CA VAL A 71 2.09 7.36 11.07
C VAL A 71 2.42 5.86 11.18
N HIS A 72 1.59 5.03 10.55
CA HIS A 72 1.71 3.57 10.56
C HIS A 72 1.19 2.99 9.22
N PRO A 73 1.49 1.73 8.88
CA PRO A 73 1.13 1.15 7.58
C PRO A 73 -0.36 1.23 7.23
N HIS A 74 -1.25 1.04 8.20
CA HIS A 74 -2.70 1.12 7.96
C HIS A 74 -3.18 2.50 7.53
N LYS A 75 -2.49 3.57 7.91
CA LYS A 75 -2.81 4.93 7.42
C LYS A 75 -2.61 5.03 5.91
N PHE A 76 -1.50 4.51 5.41
CA PHE A 76 -1.25 4.48 3.96
C PHE A 76 -2.28 3.65 3.23
N ARG A 77 -2.63 2.52 3.81
CA ARG A 77 -3.64 1.62 3.25
C ARG A 77 -5.02 2.28 3.18
N ARG A 78 -5.44 2.97 4.23
CA ARG A 78 -6.70 3.75 4.26
C ARG A 78 -6.68 4.89 3.24
N THR A 79 -5.59 5.63 3.19
CA THR A 79 -5.41 6.72 2.23
C THR A 79 -5.51 6.21 0.80
N LEU A 80 -4.85 5.10 0.48
CA LEU A 80 -4.93 4.49 -0.84
C LEU A 80 -6.38 4.13 -1.19
N ALA A 81 -7.10 3.48 -0.27
CA ALA A 81 -8.50 3.10 -0.47
C ALA A 81 -9.39 4.32 -0.73
N THR A 82 -9.29 5.34 0.10
CA THR A 82 -10.06 6.58 -0.03
C THR A 82 -9.77 7.28 -1.35
N MET A 83 -8.50 7.46 -1.68
CA MET A 83 -8.10 8.10 -2.94
C MET A 83 -8.56 7.32 -4.17
N ALA A 84 -8.49 5.99 -4.13
CA ALA A 84 -8.93 5.15 -5.24
C ALA A 84 -10.44 5.28 -5.47
N ILE A 85 -11.22 5.26 -4.39
CA ILE A 85 -12.68 5.43 -4.44
C ILE A 85 -13.04 6.83 -4.93
N ASP A 86 -12.37 7.86 -4.42
CA ASP A 86 -12.60 9.26 -4.86
C ASP A 86 -12.29 9.47 -6.33
N LYS A 87 -11.36 8.70 -6.88
CA LYS A 87 -11.05 8.70 -8.31
C LYS A 87 -11.99 7.83 -9.15
N GLY A 88 -12.97 7.18 -8.52
CA GLY A 88 -14.00 6.39 -9.19
C GLY A 88 -13.67 4.90 -9.35
N MET A 89 -12.67 4.37 -8.64
CA MET A 89 -12.43 2.92 -8.64
C MET A 89 -13.59 2.20 -7.95
N PRO A 90 -14.19 1.17 -8.58
CA PRO A 90 -15.23 0.38 -7.94
C PRO A 90 -14.74 -0.27 -6.64
N ILE A 91 -15.63 -0.31 -5.65
CA ILE A 91 -15.28 -0.78 -4.30
C ILE A 91 -14.79 -2.23 -4.29
N GLU A 92 -15.32 -3.07 -5.16
CA GLU A 92 -14.89 -4.47 -5.29
C GLU A 92 -13.45 -4.58 -5.80
N GLN A 93 -13.06 -3.67 -6.68
CA GLN A 93 -11.68 -3.59 -7.17
C GLN A 93 -10.74 -3.10 -6.07
N VAL A 94 -11.15 -2.12 -5.28
CA VAL A 94 -10.38 -1.65 -4.12
C VAL A 94 -10.21 -2.77 -3.10
N GLN A 95 -11.28 -3.53 -2.83
CA GLN A 95 -11.24 -4.68 -1.95
C GLN A 95 -10.18 -5.70 -2.41
N LYS A 96 -10.21 -6.05 -3.68
CA LYS A 96 -9.26 -7.01 -4.27
C LYS A 96 -7.82 -6.47 -4.24
N LEU A 97 -7.64 -5.21 -4.58
CA LEU A 97 -6.34 -4.53 -4.55
C LEU A 97 -5.71 -4.57 -3.16
N LEU A 98 -6.50 -4.36 -2.12
CA LEU A 98 -6.05 -4.39 -0.73
C LEU A 98 -6.01 -5.79 -0.12
N GLY A 99 -6.56 -6.79 -0.80
CA GLY A 99 -6.63 -8.16 -0.30
C GLY A 99 -7.60 -8.34 0.87
N HIS A 100 -8.64 -7.50 0.97
CA HIS A 100 -9.69 -7.67 1.96
C HIS A 100 -10.58 -8.86 1.59
N VAL A 101 -10.82 -9.76 2.53
CA VAL A 101 -11.72 -10.91 2.34
C VAL A 101 -13.18 -10.47 2.43
N LYS A 102 -13.47 -9.47 3.26
CA LYS A 102 -14.81 -8.94 3.49
C LYS A 102 -14.95 -7.55 2.90
N ILE A 103 -16.02 -7.31 2.15
CA ILE A 103 -16.34 -6.02 1.57
C ILE A 103 -16.54 -4.93 2.62
N ASP A 104 -17.09 -5.29 3.79
CA ASP A 104 -17.33 -4.37 4.90
C ASP A 104 -16.05 -3.64 5.35
N THR A 105 -14.91 -4.33 5.33
CA THR A 105 -13.62 -3.73 5.68
C THR A 105 -13.25 -2.63 4.68
N THR A 106 -13.52 -2.82 3.40
CA THR A 106 -13.30 -1.82 2.35
C THR A 106 -14.31 -0.68 2.46
N MET A 107 -15.58 -0.99 2.67
CA MET A 107 -16.66 -0.01 2.84
C MET A 107 -16.45 0.89 4.05
N HIS A 108 -15.81 0.40 5.09
CA HIS A 108 -15.47 1.20 6.26
C HIS A 108 -14.56 2.40 5.92
N TYR A 109 -13.78 2.30 4.84
CA TYR A 109 -12.94 3.38 4.33
C TYR A 109 -13.61 4.18 3.22
N ALA A 110 -14.73 3.68 2.69
CA ALA A 110 -15.45 4.29 1.60
C ALA A 110 -16.51 5.24 2.14
N MET A 111 -16.25 6.53 2.07
CA MET A 111 -17.33 7.51 2.12
C MET A 111 -17.89 7.62 0.70
N VAL A 112 -19.17 7.26 0.52
CA VAL A 112 -19.87 7.48 -0.75
C VAL A 112 -20.01 8.98 -0.95
N ASN A 113 -19.18 9.54 -1.82
CA ASN A 113 -19.19 10.94 -2.16
C ASN A 113 -20.18 11.14 -3.31
N GLN A 114 -21.08 12.10 -3.17
CA GLN A 114 -22.08 12.42 -4.21
C GLN A 114 -21.42 12.81 -5.54
N ASN A 115 -20.25 13.42 -5.52
CA ASN A 115 -19.48 13.71 -6.73
C ASN A 115 -19.06 12.43 -7.47
N ASN A 116 -18.69 11.39 -6.74
CA ASN A 116 -18.33 10.09 -7.35
C ASN A 116 -19.54 9.44 -8.01
N VAL A 117 -20.72 9.55 -7.42
CA VAL A 117 -21.98 9.07 -8.02
C VAL A 117 -22.26 9.82 -9.31
N LYS A 118 -22.13 11.14 -9.30
CA LYS A 118 -22.33 12.01 -10.46
C LYS A 118 -21.36 11.66 -11.60
N MET A 119 -20.08 11.49 -11.28
CA MET A 119 -19.06 11.12 -12.26
C MET A 119 -19.30 9.72 -12.84
N ALA A 120 -19.66 8.77 -11.99
CA ALA A 120 -19.99 7.41 -12.42
C ALA A 120 -21.24 7.43 -13.32
N HIS A 121 -22.28 8.19 -12.99
CA HIS A 121 -23.46 8.34 -13.84
C HIS A 121 -23.08 8.85 -15.23
N ARG A 122 -22.27 9.92 -15.30
CA ARG A 122 -21.81 10.48 -16.57
C ARG A 122 -21.00 9.47 -17.39
N LYS A 123 -20.14 8.70 -16.72
CA LYS A 123 -19.26 7.75 -17.40
C LYS A 123 -19.99 6.53 -17.92
N TYR A 124 -20.94 5.99 -17.19
CA TYR A 124 -21.54 4.69 -17.46
C TYR A 124 -22.96 4.77 -18.01
N ILE A 125 -23.69 5.84 -17.74
CA ILE A 125 -25.09 5.99 -18.17
C ILE A 125 -25.23 7.05 -19.26
N GLY A 126 -24.43 8.08 -19.20
CA GLY A 126 -24.49 9.23 -20.10
C GLY A 126 -25.00 10.46 -19.37
#